data_859ade7b0556834da8b1a082182352d3
#
_entry.id   859ade7b0556834da8b1a082182352d3
#
_cell.length_a   1.000
_cell.length_b   1.000
_cell.length_c   1.000
_cell.angle_alpha   90.00
_cell.angle_beta   90.00
_cell.angle_gamma   90.00
#
_symmetry.space_group_name_H-M   'P 1'
#
loop_
_entity.id
_entity.type
_entity.pdbx_description
1 polymer ?
#
loop_
_entity_poly.entity_id
_entity_poly.type
_entity_poly.pdbx_seq_one_letter_code
_entity_poly.pdbx_strand_id
1 'polypeptide(L)'
;MNTFDERKKGFEAKFLQDQEAQFKVRAIRNKFVGQWAASIFQPDNEEEYISEVRIADLQKPGDDDLIDKLFDDFKLKKLNIEKNEIIKKIEECEIKAMEEFQNKKI
;
A
#
# COMPACT_ATOMS: atom_id res chain seq x y z
N MET A 1 12.37 11.68 -16.28
CA MET A 1 11.08 11.03 -16.41
C MET A 1 10.95 9.87 -15.44
N ASN A 2 9.84 9.75 -14.78
CA ASN A 2 9.69 8.78 -13.71
C ASN A 2 9.11 7.47 -14.26
N THR A 3 9.93 6.44 -14.36
CA THR A 3 9.54 5.09 -14.81
C THR A 3 8.36 4.54 -14.02
N PHE A 4 8.30 4.93 -12.76
CA PHE A 4 7.25 4.56 -11.82
C PHE A 4 5.88 5.04 -12.30
N ASP A 5 5.79 6.33 -12.65
CA ASP A 5 4.55 6.93 -13.13
C ASP A 5 4.09 6.31 -14.44
N GLU A 6 5.03 5.98 -15.32
CA GLU A 6 4.71 5.33 -16.60
C GLU A 6 4.12 3.95 -16.40
N ARG A 7 4.70 3.16 -15.50
CA ARG A 7 4.19 1.83 -15.19
C ARG A 7 2.81 1.92 -14.56
N LYS A 8 2.62 2.84 -13.63
CA LYS A 8 1.34 3.06 -12.97
C LYS A 8 0.25 3.43 -13.97
N LYS A 9 0.53 4.36 -14.88
CA LYS A 9 -0.43 4.76 -15.91
C LYS A 9 -0.82 3.61 -16.82
N GLY A 10 0.13 2.77 -17.20
CA GLY A 10 -0.14 1.59 -18.01
C GLY A 10 -1.10 0.63 -17.33
N PHE A 11 -0.89 0.38 -16.04
CA PHE A 11 -1.76 -0.51 -15.27
C PHE A 11 -3.13 0.13 -15.02
N GLU A 12 -3.18 1.43 -14.69
CA GLU A 12 -4.43 2.13 -14.47
C GLU A 12 -5.35 2.08 -15.68
N ALA A 13 -4.79 2.30 -16.88
CA ALA A 13 -5.56 2.23 -18.12
C ALA A 13 -6.19 0.85 -18.32
N LYS A 14 -5.52 -0.20 -17.86
CA LYS A 14 -5.98 -1.57 -17.99
C LYS A 14 -7.09 -1.92 -16.98
N PHE A 15 -7.00 -1.39 -15.76
CA PHE A 15 -7.90 -1.76 -14.66
C PHE A 15 -8.99 -0.72 -14.37
N LEU A 16 -8.96 0.42 -15.03
CA LEU A 16 -9.77 1.59 -14.68
C LEU A 16 -11.28 1.31 -14.68
N GLN A 17 -11.75 0.44 -15.56
CA GLN A 17 -13.17 0.17 -15.72
C GLN A 17 -13.66 -1.04 -14.94
N ASP A 18 -12.76 -1.78 -14.31
CA ASP A 18 -13.10 -2.97 -13.56
C ASP A 18 -12.95 -2.70 -12.06
N GLN A 19 -14.08 -2.39 -11.41
CA GLN A 19 -14.10 -2.07 -9.97
C GLN A 19 -13.66 -3.25 -9.12
N GLU A 20 -13.99 -4.48 -9.53
CA GLU A 20 -13.56 -5.66 -8.78
C GLU A 20 -12.04 -5.83 -8.86
N ALA A 21 -11.46 -5.60 -10.04
CA ALA A 21 -10.01 -5.66 -10.20
C ALA A 21 -9.33 -4.60 -9.35
N GLN A 22 -9.86 -3.38 -9.34
CA GLN A 22 -9.33 -2.28 -8.53
C GLN A 22 -9.36 -2.64 -7.04
N PHE A 23 -10.45 -3.22 -6.58
CA PHE A 23 -10.60 -3.63 -5.19
C PHE A 23 -9.57 -4.70 -4.82
N LYS A 24 -9.39 -5.69 -5.67
CA LYS A 24 -8.42 -6.76 -5.43
C LYS A 24 -6.99 -6.25 -5.43
N VAL A 25 -6.66 -5.38 -6.38
CA VAL A 25 -5.34 -4.75 -6.43
C VAL A 25 -5.08 -3.95 -5.15
N ARG A 26 -6.07 -3.20 -4.70
CA ARG A 26 -5.93 -2.42 -3.47
C ARG A 26 -5.69 -3.31 -2.24
N ALA A 27 -6.38 -4.44 -2.17
CA ALA A 27 -6.19 -5.40 -1.08
C ALA A 27 -4.76 -5.98 -1.09
N ILE A 28 -4.24 -6.32 -2.26
CA ILE A 28 -2.87 -6.81 -2.40
C ILE A 28 -1.87 -5.70 -2.04
N ARG A 29 -2.11 -4.49 -2.52
CA ARG A 29 -1.28 -3.32 -2.19
C ARG A 29 -1.16 -3.15 -0.68
N ASN A 30 -2.29 -3.19 0.02
CA ASN A 30 -2.32 -2.94 1.46
C ASN A 30 -1.63 -4.05 2.23
N LYS A 31 -1.69 -5.28 1.73
CA LYS A 31 -0.92 -6.38 2.30
C LYS A 31 0.59 -6.10 2.20
N PHE A 32 1.06 -5.67 1.04
CA PHE A 32 2.48 -5.33 0.86
C PHE A 32 2.90 -4.15 1.72
N VAL A 33 2.07 -3.11 1.79
CA VAL A 33 2.32 -1.95 2.64
C VAL A 33 2.42 -2.39 4.10
N GLY A 34 1.48 -3.23 4.55
CA GLY A 34 1.49 -3.75 5.91
C GLY A 34 2.74 -4.58 6.21
N GLN A 35 3.15 -5.42 5.28
CA GLN A 35 4.38 -6.21 5.44
C GLN A 35 5.62 -5.33 5.54
N TRP A 36 5.71 -4.31 4.68
CA TRP A 36 6.82 -3.36 4.74
C TRP A 36 6.83 -2.61 6.07
N ALA A 37 5.68 -2.09 6.48
CA ALA A 37 5.57 -1.34 7.73
C ALA A 37 5.91 -2.22 8.93
N ALA A 38 5.46 -3.47 8.93
CA ALA A 38 5.76 -4.42 10.00
C ALA A 38 7.26 -4.72 10.08
N SER A 39 7.95 -4.75 8.95
CA SER A 39 9.40 -5.00 8.93
C SER A 39 10.18 -3.89 9.63
N ILE A 40 9.64 -2.66 9.63
CA ILE A 40 10.27 -1.49 10.25
C ILE A 40 9.78 -1.32 11.68
N PHE A 41 8.47 -1.35 11.88
CA PHE A 41 7.83 -1.14 13.17
C PHE A 41 8.09 -2.29 14.15
N GLN A 42 8.25 -3.51 13.63
CA GLN A 42 8.51 -4.73 14.41
C GLN A 42 7.46 -4.95 15.51
N PRO A 43 6.19 -5.12 15.14
CA PRO A 43 5.14 -5.37 16.10
C PRO A 43 5.29 -6.77 16.72
N ASP A 44 4.69 -6.97 17.89
CA ASP A 44 4.69 -8.27 18.54
C ASP A 44 3.96 -9.33 17.71
N ASN A 45 2.90 -8.93 17.03
CA ASN A 45 2.13 -9.81 16.15
C ASN A 45 2.04 -9.17 14.77
N GLU A 46 2.82 -9.70 13.83
CA GLU A 46 2.91 -9.15 12.47
C GLU A 46 1.58 -9.24 11.73
N GLU A 47 0.89 -10.37 11.82
CA GLU A 47 -0.38 -10.55 11.13
C GLU A 47 -1.45 -9.60 11.63
N GLU A 48 -1.50 -9.39 12.93
CA GLU A 48 -2.43 -8.45 13.53
C GLU A 48 -2.13 -7.02 13.08
N TYR A 49 -0.87 -6.65 13.03
CA TYR A 49 -0.47 -5.32 12.56
C TYR A 49 -0.83 -5.11 11.09
N ILE A 50 -0.58 -6.09 10.24
CA ILE A 50 -0.94 -6.01 8.83
C ILE A 50 -2.47 -5.83 8.69
N SER A 51 -3.24 -6.53 9.49
CA SER A 51 -4.70 -6.38 9.51
C SER A 51 -5.11 -4.97 9.90
N GLU A 52 -4.47 -4.37 10.91
CA GLU A 52 -4.72 -2.99 11.31
C GLU A 52 -4.45 -2.00 10.17
N VAL A 53 -3.35 -2.21 9.44
CA VAL A 53 -3.00 -1.37 8.29
C VAL A 53 -4.08 -1.46 7.21
N ARG A 54 -4.55 -2.67 6.92
CA ARG A 54 -5.60 -2.89 5.93
C ARG A 54 -6.92 -2.24 6.33
N ILE A 55 -7.27 -2.34 7.60
CA ILE A 55 -8.51 -1.73 8.12
C ILE A 55 -8.42 -0.21 8.06
N ALA A 56 -7.27 0.37 8.37
CA ALA A 56 -7.09 1.82 8.32
C ALA A 56 -7.40 2.39 6.94
N ASP A 57 -7.01 1.66 5.87
CA ASP A 57 -7.28 2.10 4.51
C ASP A 57 -8.76 2.06 4.14
N LEU A 58 -9.55 1.27 4.85
CA LEU A 58 -10.98 1.14 4.58
C LEU A 58 -11.84 2.22 5.24
N GLN A 59 -11.25 3.06 6.10
CA GLN A 59 -12.01 4.05 6.86
C GLN A 59 -12.59 5.14 5.97
N LYS A 60 -11.84 5.59 4.97
CA LYS A 60 -12.27 6.63 4.04
C LYS A 60 -11.68 6.39 2.66
N PRO A 61 -12.29 6.94 1.60
CA PRO A 61 -11.66 6.93 0.28
C PRO A 61 -10.32 7.67 0.30
N GLY A 62 -9.38 7.21 -0.52
CA GLY A 62 -8.05 7.78 -0.59
C GLY A 62 -7.08 7.14 0.38
N ASP A 63 -5.85 7.65 0.40
CA ASP A 63 -4.76 7.05 1.17
C ASP A 63 -4.39 7.82 2.43
N ASP A 64 -5.06 8.93 2.72
CA ASP A 64 -4.68 9.82 3.82
C ASP A 64 -4.71 9.10 5.18
N ASP A 65 -5.74 8.31 5.45
CA ASP A 65 -5.84 7.59 6.71
C ASP A 65 -4.73 6.54 6.84
N LEU A 66 -4.39 5.89 5.76
CA LEU A 66 -3.30 4.92 5.74
C LEU A 66 -1.95 5.59 6.01
N ILE A 67 -1.70 6.70 5.34
CA ILE A 67 -0.47 7.47 5.50
C ILE A 67 -0.34 7.95 6.94
N ASP A 68 -1.40 8.51 7.50
CA ASP A 68 -1.40 9.03 8.87
C ASP A 68 -1.16 7.92 9.89
N LYS A 69 -1.80 6.77 9.71
CA LYS A 69 -1.59 5.63 10.61
C LYS A 69 -0.13 5.20 10.61
N LEU A 70 0.45 5.02 9.45
CA LEU A 70 1.85 4.57 9.36
C LEU A 70 2.81 5.61 9.94
N PHE A 71 2.57 6.87 9.62
CA PHE A 71 3.40 7.95 10.14
C PHE A 71 3.35 8.01 11.67
N ASP A 72 2.16 7.92 12.23
CA ASP A 72 1.96 7.97 13.69
C ASP A 72 2.61 6.75 14.36
N ASP A 73 2.46 5.56 13.79
CA ASP A 73 3.06 4.35 14.32
C ASP A 73 4.58 4.44 14.34
N PHE A 74 5.18 4.91 13.25
CA PHE A 74 6.63 5.07 13.18
C PHE A 74 7.14 6.12 14.17
N LYS A 75 6.37 7.19 14.33
CA LYS A 75 6.71 8.25 15.27
C LYS A 75 6.67 7.75 16.72
N LEU A 76 5.72 6.89 17.06
CA LEU A 76 5.64 6.29 18.39
C LEU A 76 6.89 5.50 18.74
N LYS A 77 7.52 4.88 17.80
CA LYS A 77 8.78 4.15 17.99
C LYS A 77 10.02 5.01 17.72
N LYS A 78 9.83 6.31 17.60
CA LYS A 78 10.92 7.26 17.35
C LYS A 78 11.69 6.96 16.06
N LEU A 79 11.00 6.40 15.08
CA LEU A 79 11.57 6.14 13.76
C LEU A 79 11.46 7.41 12.92
N ASN A 80 12.55 7.80 12.29
CA ASN A 80 12.61 9.02 11.52
C ASN A 80 12.24 8.76 10.05
N ILE A 81 10.97 8.44 9.82
CA ILE A 81 10.43 8.17 8.48
C ILE A 81 9.43 9.26 8.14
N GLU A 82 9.65 9.96 7.05
CA GLU A 82 8.78 11.05 6.62
C GLU A 82 7.60 10.55 5.80
N LYS A 83 6.54 11.34 5.75
CA LYS A 83 5.33 11.01 4.98
C LYS A 83 5.64 10.77 3.50
N ASN A 84 6.58 11.51 2.94
CA ASN A 84 6.97 11.34 1.53
C ASN A 84 7.54 9.94 1.27
N GLU A 85 8.29 9.38 2.21
CA GLU A 85 8.81 8.02 2.10
C GLU A 85 7.69 7.00 2.12
N ILE A 86 6.70 7.23 2.98
CA ILE A 86 5.52 6.37 3.08
C ILE A 86 4.73 6.41 1.77
N ILE A 87 4.50 7.60 1.24
CA ILE A 87 3.77 7.78 -0.03
C ILE A 87 4.47 7.04 -1.16
N LYS A 88 5.78 7.18 -1.27
CA LYS A 88 6.56 6.47 -2.29
C LYS A 88 6.44 4.97 -2.16
N LYS A 89 6.49 4.47 -0.93
CA LYS A 89 6.37 3.03 -0.69
C LYS A 89 4.98 2.52 -1.05
N ILE A 90 3.94 3.28 -0.75
CA ILE A 90 2.58 2.92 -1.14
C ILE A 90 2.47 2.81 -2.66
N GLU A 91 3.05 3.77 -3.39
CA GLU A 91 3.06 3.73 -4.85
C GLU A 91 3.82 2.52 -5.39
N GLU A 92 4.96 2.19 -4.82
CA GLU A 92 5.71 0.98 -5.19
C GLU A 92 4.90 -0.28 -4.95
N CYS A 93 4.22 -0.36 -3.82
CA CYS A 93 3.37 -1.49 -3.48
C CYS A 93 2.18 -1.60 -4.42
N GLU A 94 1.63 -0.47 -4.87
CA GLU A 94 0.53 -0.47 -5.82
C GLU A 94 0.95 -1.08 -7.15
N ILE A 95 2.09 -0.69 -7.68
CA ILE A 95 2.60 -1.26 -8.93
C ILE A 95 2.86 -2.75 -8.78
N LYS A 96 3.48 -3.15 -7.67
CA LYS A 96 3.75 -4.55 -7.39
C LYS A 96 2.44 -5.35 -7.28
N ALA A 97 1.42 -4.76 -6.68
CA ALA A 97 0.09 -5.38 -6.56
C ALA A 97 -0.56 -5.58 -7.92
N MET A 98 -0.45 -4.58 -8.80
CA MET A 98 -0.99 -4.68 -10.16
C MET A 98 -0.29 -5.79 -10.95
N GLU A 99 1.03 -5.88 -10.82
CA GLU A 99 1.81 -6.93 -11.47
C GLU A 99 1.38 -8.32 -10.97
N GLU A 100 1.26 -8.48 -9.66
CA GLU A 100 0.83 -9.75 -9.07
C GLU A 100 -0.57 -10.13 -9.51
N PHE A 101 -1.49 -9.18 -9.50
CA PHE A 101 -2.86 -9.42 -9.94
C PHE A 101 -2.90 -9.86 -11.40
N GLN A 102 -2.14 -9.21 -12.27
CA GLN A 102 -2.07 -9.57 -13.68
C GLN A 102 -1.50 -10.96 -13.88
N ASN A 103 -0.48 -11.33 -13.13
CA ASN A 103 0.15 -12.64 -13.24
C ASN A 103 -0.78 -13.77 -12.79
N LYS A 104 -1.62 -13.52 -11.78
CA LYS A 104 -2.57 -14.52 -11.29
C LYS A 104 -3.77 -14.72 -12.21
N LYS A 105 -3.97 -13.85 -13.18
CA LYS A 105 -5.11 -13.93 -14.10
C LYS A 105 -4.90 -14.92 -15.25
N ILE A 106 -3.73 -15.47 -15.37
CA ILE A 106 -3.38 -16.37 -16.47
C ILE A 106 -3.74 -17.80 -16.14
#